data_f243a9ffb2d6b1c1e26ff8b7c1da2878
#
_entry.id   f243a9ffb2d6b1c1e26ff8b7c1da2878
#
_cell.length_a   1.000
_cell.length_b   1.000
_cell.length_c   1.000
_cell.angle_alpha   90.00
_cell.angle_beta   90.00
_cell.angle_gamma   90.00
#
_symmetry.space_group_name_H-M   'P 1'
#
loop_
_entity.id
_entity.type
_entity.pdbx_description
1 polymer ?
#
loop_
_entity_poly.entity_id
_entity_poly.type
_entity_poly.pdbx_seq_one_letter_code
_entity_poly.pdbx_strand_id
1 'polypeptide(L)'
;HEAYTSENMQQMLALVDNGVQLATKEGRNDIREYFFEIMDMCRLQMDFEQCEVDYPDLCSAYSKYIAEKKKKREGVSRHRTITVEEIQATDDMWTINEPMYWTINIYGSYDDYLESAKPFTLEQRYLNAISWYFAEVNNGGHHQFFYNSTGIVWEDALAGLRLFKMDTLADNLQSVIEYFGGSIPFDRAERWTILQDWENEEELFDFLDKKDDVVYEYDGIYEDIFVHEHPELFVFDGSYKVPE
;
A
#
# COMPACT_ATOMS: atom_id res chain seq x y z
N HIS A 1 -7.55 -26.72 -2.90
CA HIS A 1 -8.72 -25.85 -3.16
C HIS A 1 -9.85 -26.76 -3.64
N GLU A 2 -10.69 -27.26 -2.72
CA GLU A 2 -11.97 -27.83 -3.09
C GLU A 2 -12.82 -26.70 -3.67
N ALA A 3 -13.23 -26.85 -4.93
CA ALA A 3 -14.16 -25.92 -5.55
C ALA A 3 -15.43 -25.91 -4.68
N TYR A 4 -15.83 -24.74 -4.18
CA TYR A 4 -17.08 -24.59 -3.48
C TYR A 4 -18.21 -25.11 -4.39
N THR A 5 -18.88 -26.17 -3.97
CA THR A 5 -20.03 -26.68 -4.69
C THR A 5 -21.16 -25.66 -4.62
N SER A 6 -22.04 -25.59 -5.62
CA SER A 6 -23.20 -24.70 -5.62
C SER A 6 -24.06 -24.83 -4.35
N GLU A 7 -24.10 -26.04 -3.77
CA GLU A 7 -24.82 -26.35 -2.53
C GLU A 7 -24.15 -25.71 -1.30
N ASN A 8 -22.82 -25.74 -1.20
CA ASN A 8 -22.08 -25.11 -0.10
C ASN A 8 -22.23 -23.56 -0.16
N MET A 9 -22.28 -22.99 -1.36
CA MET A 9 -22.50 -21.55 -1.54
C MET A 9 -23.92 -21.16 -1.11
N GLN A 10 -24.95 -21.93 -1.46
CA GLN A 10 -26.33 -21.68 -1.02
C GLN A 10 -26.47 -21.76 0.49
N GLN A 11 -25.83 -22.74 1.13
CA GLN A 11 -25.83 -22.88 2.59
C GLN A 11 -25.14 -21.68 3.26
N MET A 12 -24.02 -21.23 2.71
CA MET A 12 -23.31 -20.04 3.20
C MET A 12 -24.19 -18.79 3.07
N LEU A 13 -24.84 -18.56 1.92
CA LEU A 13 -25.72 -17.42 1.71
C LEU A 13 -26.92 -17.42 2.67
N ALA A 14 -27.51 -18.59 2.94
CA ALA A 14 -28.58 -18.72 3.92
C ALA A 14 -28.14 -18.34 5.34
N LEU A 15 -26.90 -18.72 5.74
CA LEU A 15 -26.32 -18.36 7.03
C LEU A 15 -26.03 -16.86 7.11
N VAL A 16 -25.48 -16.28 6.04
CA VAL A 16 -25.21 -14.84 5.96
C VAL A 16 -26.51 -14.03 6.02
N ASP A 17 -27.55 -14.44 5.28
CA ASP A 17 -28.86 -13.75 5.30
C ASP A 17 -29.46 -13.74 6.70
N ASN A 18 -29.51 -14.90 7.36
CA ASN A 18 -29.98 -14.98 8.75
C ASN A 18 -29.15 -14.12 9.71
N GLY A 19 -27.84 -14.11 9.55
CA GLY A 19 -26.91 -13.30 10.36
C GLY A 19 -27.12 -11.80 10.15
N VAL A 20 -27.29 -11.35 8.91
CA VAL A 20 -27.57 -9.93 8.57
C VAL A 20 -28.92 -9.50 9.11
N GLN A 21 -29.96 -10.34 8.97
CA GLN A 21 -31.30 -10.04 9.52
C GLN A 21 -31.27 -9.90 11.04
N LEU A 22 -30.61 -10.83 11.74
CA LEU A 22 -30.49 -10.79 13.20
C LEU A 22 -29.68 -9.57 13.66
N ALA A 23 -28.52 -9.32 13.06
CA ALA A 23 -27.69 -8.17 13.37
C ALA A 23 -28.44 -6.84 13.13
N THR A 24 -29.22 -6.76 12.07
CA THR A 24 -30.06 -5.58 11.76
C THR A 24 -31.14 -5.38 12.83
N LYS A 25 -31.80 -6.44 13.24
CA LYS A 25 -32.83 -6.40 14.29
C LYS A 25 -32.27 -5.96 15.64
N GLU A 26 -31.03 -6.34 15.95
CA GLU A 26 -30.36 -6.01 17.20
C GLU A 26 -29.57 -4.69 17.13
N GLY A 27 -29.54 -4.01 15.98
CA GLY A 27 -28.78 -2.77 15.78
C GLY A 27 -27.26 -2.95 15.79
N ARG A 28 -26.77 -4.18 15.56
CA ARG A 28 -25.35 -4.56 15.56
C ARG A 28 -24.74 -4.35 14.18
N ASN A 29 -24.38 -3.11 13.86
CA ASN A 29 -23.79 -2.77 12.57
C ASN A 29 -22.43 -3.45 12.36
N ASP A 30 -21.64 -3.60 13.40
CA ASP A 30 -20.34 -4.30 13.41
C ASP A 30 -20.47 -5.76 12.93
N ILE A 31 -21.47 -6.49 13.43
CA ILE A 31 -21.73 -7.88 13.01
C ILE A 31 -22.29 -7.93 11.59
N ARG A 32 -23.15 -7.00 11.22
CA ARG A 32 -23.70 -6.91 9.87
C ARG A 32 -22.60 -6.68 8.82
N GLU A 33 -21.68 -5.76 9.09
CA GLU A 33 -20.54 -5.50 8.23
C GLU A 33 -19.62 -6.73 8.07
N TYR A 34 -19.38 -7.48 9.14
CA TYR A 34 -18.63 -8.73 9.10
C TYR A 34 -19.25 -9.76 8.12
N PHE A 35 -20.57 -9.90 8.12
CA PHE A 35 -21.25 -10.77 7.16
C PHE A 35 -21.11 -10.28 5.71
N PHE A 36 -21.13 -8.98 5.49
CA PHE A 36 -20.90 -8.43 4.15
C PHE A 36 -19.46 -8.61 3.69
N GLU A 37 -18.47 -8.60 4.58
CA GLU A 37 -17.08 -8.94 4.23
C GLU A 37 -16.94 -10.41 3.82
N ILE A 38 -17.68 -11.31 4.46
CA ILE A 38 -17.75 -12.73 4.01
C ILE A 38 -18.30 -12.82 2.57
N MET A 39 -19.36 -12.07 2.25
CA MET A 39 -19.88 -12.02 0.89
C MET A 39 -18.86 -11.47 -0.10
N ASP A 40 -18.12 -10.42 0.27
CA ASP A 40 -17.09 -9.79 -0.58
C ASP A 40 -15.96 -10.80 -0.91
N MET A 41 -15.51 -11.59 0.07
CA MET A 41 -14.51 -12.65 -0.14
C MET A 41 -15.00 -13.74 -1.10
N CYS A 42 -16.29 -14.04 -1.10
CA CYS A 42 -16.87 -15.09 -1.93
C CYS A 42 -17.40 -14.58 -3.27
N ARG A 43 -17.35 -13.27 -3.53
CA ARG A 43 -18.01 -12.61 -4.65
C ARG A 43 -17.69 -13.20 -6.02
N LEU A 44 -16.43 -13.58 -6.27
CA LEU A 44 -16.00 -14.16 -7.55
C LEU A 44 -16.53 -15.59 -7.77
N GLN A 45 -17.06 -16.24 -6.73
CA GLN A 45 -17.57 -17.61 -6.75
C GLN A 45 -19.10 -17.64 -6.66
N MET A 46 -19.75 -16.48 -6.47
CA MET A 46 -21.20 -16.35 -6.34
C MET A 46 -21.85 -16.13 -7.69
N ASP A 47 -22.96 -16.82 -7.93
CA ASP A 47 -23.94 -16.40 -8.93
C ASP A 47 -24.80 -15.28 -8.35
N PHE A 48 -24.45 -14.04 -8.66
CA PHE A 48 -25.09 -12.86 -8.07
C PHE A 48 -26.52 -12.68 -8.58
N GLU A 49 -26.81 -13.06 -9.84
CA GLU A 49 -28.16 -13.00 -10.43
C GLU A 49 -29.09 -13.98 -9.68
N GLN A 50 -28.63 -15.20 -9.42
CA GLN A 50 -29.40 -16.16 -8.63
C GLN A 50 -29.56 -15.72 -7.18
N CYS A 51 -28.51 -15.11 -6.58
CA CYS A 51 -28.58 -14.55 -5.23
C CYS A 51 -29.65 -13.45 -5.10
N GLU A 52 -29.78 -12.57 -6.09
CA GLU A 52 -30.83 -11.54 -6.11
C GLU A 52 -32.26 -12.12 -6.15
N VAL A 53 -32.42 -13.28 -6.76
CA VAL A 53 -33.70 -13.98 -6.80
C VAL A 53 -34.03 -14.64 -5.46
N ASP A 54 -33.05 -15.32 -4.86
CA ASP A 54 -33.25 -16.14 -3.64
C ASP A 54 -33.21 -15.26 -2.36
N TYR A 55 -32.39 -14.20 -2.34
CA TYR A 55 -32.15 -13.33 -1.17
C TYR A 55 -32.16 -11.83 -1.56
N PRO A 56 -33.28 -11.28 -2.05
CA PRO A 56 -33.36 -9.92 -2.59
C PRO A 56 -32.98 -8.83 -1.55
N ASP A 57 -33.41 -9.01 -0.30
CA ASP A 57 -33.12 -8.05 0.77
C ASP A 57 -31.64 -8.07 1.17
N LEU A 58 -31.02 -9.25 1.23
CA LEU A 58 -29.60 -9.41 1.50
C LEU A 58 -28.78 -8.75 0.39
N CYS A 59 -29.06 -9.04 -0.88
CA CYS A 59 -28.34 -8.47 -2.02
C CYS A 59 -28.52 -6.95 -2.13
N SER A 60 -29.72 -6.42 -1.82
CA SER A 60 -29.97 -4.99 -1.74
C SER A 60 -29.14 -4.32 -0.62
N ALA A 61 -29.08 -4.94 0.56
CA ALA A 61 -28.31 -4.42 1.70
C ALA A 61 -26.80 -4.49 1.41
N TYR A 62 -26.30 -5.58 0.82
CA TYR A 62 -24.91 -5.72 0.39
C TYR A 62 -24.53 -4.72 -0.68
N SER A 63 -25.38 -4.48 -1.67
CA SER A 63 -25.12 -3.47 -2.72
C SER A 63 -24.98 -2.06 -2.14
N LYS A 64 -25.79 -1.72 -1.13
CA LYS A 64 -25.64 -0.45 -0.39
C LYS A 64 -24.32 -0.38 0.38
N TYR A 65 -23.98 -1.45 1.09
CA TYR A 65 -22.70 -1.55 1.80
C TYR A 65 -21.51 -1.35 0.86
N ILE A 66 -21.50 -2.01 -0.31
CA ILE A 66 -20.43 -1.84 -1.30
C ILE A 66 -20.39 -0.42 -1.85
N ALA A 67 -21.54 0.20 -2.10
CA ALA A 67 -21.61 1.59 -2.56
C ALA A 67 -21.07 2.58 -1.51
N GLU A 68 -21.40 2.38 -0.24
CA GLU A 68 -20.87 3.18 0.88
C GLU A 68 -19.37 2.95 1.08
N LYS A 69 -18.91 1.69 1.01
CA LYS A 69 -17.49 1.34 1.08
C LYS A 69 -16.70 1.95 -0.07
N LYS A 70 -17.28 1.95 -1.29
CA LYS A 70 -16.69 2.64 -2.45
C LYS A 70 -16.60 4.15 -2.22
N LYS A 71 -17.67 4.77 -1.73
CA LYS A 71 -17.70 6.21 -1.42
C LYS A 71 -16.65 6.58 -0.36
N LYS A 72 -16.49 5.78 0.70
CA LYS A 72 -15.43 5.97 1.70
C LYS A 72 -14.04 5.83 1.09
N ARG A 73 -13.86 4.88 0.15
CA ARG A 73 -12.59 4.72 -0.60
C ARG A 73 -12.31 5.86 -1.59
N GLU A 74 -13.36 6.52 -2.12
CA GLU A 74 -13.21 7.71 -2.97
C GLU A 74 -12.59 8.87 -2.20
N GLY A 75 -12.70 8.87 -0.88
CA GLY A 75 -12.12 9.85 0.03
C GLY A 75 -12.66 11.27 -0.14
N VAL A 76 -12.23 12.15 0.73
CA VAL A 76 -12.52 13.59 0.63
C VAL A 76 -11.38 14.30 -0.07
N SER A 77 -11.73 15.25 -0.95
CA SER A 77 -10.73 16.10 -1.59
C SER A 77 -10.20 17.11 -0.56
N ARG A 78 -8.88 17.13 -0.40
CA ARG A 78 -8.15 18.12 0.41
C ARG A 78 -7.30 18.97 -0.52
N HIS A 79 -7.40 20.28 -0.41
CA HIS A 79 -6.47 21.20 -1.05
C HIS A 79 -5.36 21.56 -0.06
N ARG A 80 -4.12 21.56 -0.53
CA ARG A 80 -2.94 21.87 0.28
C ARG A 80 -1.98 22.75 -0.53
N THR A 81 -1.48 23.78 0.11
CA THR A 81 -0.34 24.55 -0.37
C THR A 81 0.80 24.34 0.63
N ILE A 82 1.96 23.89 0.15
CA ILE A 82 3.19 23.70 0.93
C ILE A 82 4.22 24.68 0.34
N THR A 83 4.65 25.65 1.15
CA THR A 83 5.57 26.71 0.73
C THR A 83 7.00 26.42 1.19
N VAL A 84 7.97 27.15 0.61
CA VAL A 84 9.37 27.10 1.04
C VAL A 84 9.51 27.40 2.54
N GLU A 85 8.78 28.39 3.04
CA GLU A 85 8.82 28.80 4.45
C GLU A 85 8.26 27.70 5.36
N GLU A 86 7.20 27.00 4.94
CA GLU A 86 6.65 25.88 5.70
C GLU A 86 7.62 24.71 5.73
N ILE A 87 8.25 24.37 4.60
CA ILE A 87 9.25 23.30 4.50
C ILE A 87 10.44 23.58 5.42
N GLN A 88 10.94 24.82 5.42
CA GLN A 88 12.06 25.22 6.28
C GLN A 88 11.73 25.26 7.78
N ALA A 89 10.45 25.36 8.12
CA ALA A 89 9.98 25.47 9.50
C ALA A 89 9.52 24.14 10.11
N THR A 90 9.32 23.09 9.32
CA THR A 90 8.81 21.80 9.82
C THR A 90 9.93 20.81 10.04
N ASP A 91 9.85 20.07 11.17
CA ASP A 91 10.66 18.86 11.42
C ASP A 91 9.87 17.58 11.11
N ASP A 92 8.61 17.73 10.60
CA ASP A 92 7.74 16.62 10.27
C ASP A 92 7.69 16.40 8.75
N MET A 93 8.46 15.45 8.27
CA MET A 93 8.48 15.05 6.85
C MET A 93 7.14 14.57 6.32
N TRP A 94 6.23 14.11 7.20
CA TRP A 94 4.87 13.78 6.80
C TRP A 94 4.13 14.98 6.20
N THR A 95 4.32 16.16 6.76
CA THR A 95 3.74 17.42 6.24
C THR A 95 4.04 17.61 4.76
N ILE A 96 5.25 17.24 4.34
CA ILE A 96 5.73 17.37 2.95
C ILE A 96 5.30 16.18 2.11
N ASN A 97 5.36 14.96 2.66
CA ASN A 97 5.10 13.72 1.95
C ASN A 97 3.60 13.38 1.80
N GLU A 98 2.70 13.94 2.61
CA GLU A 98 1.27 13.60 2.63
C GLU A 98 0.59 13.66 1.25
N PRO A 99 0.75 14.70 0.42
CA PRO A 99 0.14 14.76 -0.92
C PRO A 99 0.60 13.62 -1.82
N MET A 100 1.88 13.27 -1.79
CA MET A 100 2.48 12.20 -2.59
C MET A 100 1.97 10.84 -2.12
N TYR A 101 1.98 10.61 -0.81
CA TYR A 101 1.53 9.36 -0.18
C TYR A 101 0.10 8.98 -0.60
N TRP A 102 -0.82 9.98 -0.65
CA TRP A 102 -2.21 9.73 -1.01
C TRP A 102 -2.48 9.73 -2.51
N THR A 103 -1.57 10.25 -3.33
CA THR A 103 -1.76 10.38 -4.79
C THR A 103 -1.03 9.31 -5.58
N ILE A 104 0.21 8.99 -5.20
CA ILE A 104 1.04 8.05 -5.97
C ILE A 104 0.53 6.62 -5.77
N ASN A 105 0.19 5.98 -6.89
CA ASN A 105 -0.39 4.64 -6.89
C ASN A 105 0.69 3.54 -6.85
N ILE A 106 0.87 2.94 -5.69
CA ILE A 106 1.79 1.79 -5.50
C ILE A 106 1.10 0.43 -5.67
N TYR A 107 -0.19 0.39 -5.99
CA TYR A 107 -1.01 -0.83 -6.07
C TYR A 107 -1.31 -1.27 -7.50
N GLY A 108 -0.98 -0.44 -8.49
CA GLY A 108 -1.16 -0.70 -9.91
C GLY A 108 0.08 -1.26 -10.60
N SER A 109 0.13 -1.12 -11.91
CA SER A 109 1.32 -1.38 -12.71
C SER A 109 2.38 -0.29 -12.51
N TYR A 110 3.61 -0.53 -12.98
CA TYR A 110 4.66 0.50 -12.96
C TYR A 110 4.29 1.74 -13.78
N ASP A 111 3.56 1.56 -14.90
CA ASP A 111 3.03 2.67 -15.69
C ASP A 111 2.00 3.48 -14.89
N ASP A 112 1.11 2.83 -14.12
CA ASP A 112 0.16 3.51 -13.23
C ASP A 112 0.86 4.29 -12.11
N TYR A 113 1.95 3.71 -11.56
CA TYR A 113 2.80 4.39 -10.58
C TYR A 113 3.39 5.67 -11.17
N LEU A 114 4.04 5.58 -12.34
CA LEU A 114 4.64 6.73 -13.01
C LEU A 114 3.59 7.78 -13.43
N GLU A 115 2.42 7.35 -13.91
CA GLU A 115 1.34 8.26 -14.31
C GLU A 115 0.80 9.05 -13.12
N SER A 116 0.55 8.37 -12.01
CA SER A 116 0.06 9.01 -10.77
C SER A 116 1.09 9.94 -10.13
N ALA A 117 2.37 9.73 -10.38
CA ALA A 117 3.46 10.55 -9.86
C ALA A 117 3.73 11.83 -10.69
N LYS A 118 3.18 11.97 -11.90
CA LYS A 118 3.39 13.12 -12.80
C LYS A 118 3.14 14.51 -12.17
N PRO A 119 2.19 14.70 -11.24
CA PRO A 119 1.99 16.00 -10.59
C PRO A 119 3.15 16.46 -9.71
N PHE A 120 4.09 15.59 -9.38
CA PHE A 120 5.17 15.83 -8.44
C PHE A 120 6.52 15.96 -9.13
N THR A 121 7.45 16.64 -8.47
CA THR A 121 8.87 16.68 -8.90
C THR A 121 9.51 15.29 -8.74
N LEU A 122 10.65 15.09 -9.36
CA LEU A 122 11.40 13.85 -9.22
C LEU A 122 11.85 13.65 -7.76
N GLU A 123 12.28 14.72 -7.12
CA GLU A 123 12.75 14.76 -5.74
C GLU A 123 11.61 14.42 -4.75
N GLN A 124 10.41 14.93 -5.00
CA GLN A 124 9.21 14.57 -4.23
C GLN A 124 8.88 13.08 -4.38
N ARG A 125 8.96 12.54 -5.61
CA ARG A 125 8.74 11.12 -5.87
C ARG A 125 9.79 10.26 -5.15
N TYR A 126 11.05 10.69 -5.13
CA TYR A 126 12.11 10.01 -4.39
C TYR A 126 11.90 10.05 -2.88
N LEU A 127 11.52 11.19 -2.32
CA LEU A 127 11.17 11.29 -0.89
C LEU A 127 10.06 10.31 -0.51
N ASN A 128 9.01 10.23 -1.33
CA ASN A 128 7.94 9.28 -1.11
C ASN A 128 8.41 7.81 -1.20
N ALA A 129 9.27 7.49 -2.16
CA ALA A 129 9.83 6.14 -2.30
C ALA A 129 10.73 5.76 -1.12
N ILE A 130 11.56 6.67 -0.62
CA ILE A 130 12.38 6.49 0.59
C ILE A 130 11.48 6.27 1.81
N SER A 131 10.41 7.07 1.96
CA SER A 131 9.46 6.92 3.07
C SER A 131 8.81 5.53 3.08
N TRP A 132 8.39 5.01 1.93
CA TRP A 132 7.87 3.65 1.81
C TRP A 132 8.93 2.59 2.12
N TYR A 133 10.15 2.77 1.63
CA TYR A 133 11.28 1.87 1.93
C TYR A 133 11.51 1.75 3.43
N PHE A 134 11.63 2.88 4.14
CA PHE A 134 11.80 2.87 5.60
C PHE A 134 10.60 2.27 6.33
N ALA A 135 9.38 2.61 5.94
CA ALA A 135 8.19 2.08 6.57
C ALA A 135 8.13 0.55 6.50
N GLU A 136 8.45 -0.02 5.35
CA GLU A 136 8.41 -1.47 5.15
C GLU A 136 9.60 -2.19 5.81
N VAL A 137 10.81 -1.67 5.65
CA VAL A 137 11.99 -2.33 6.23
C VAL A 137 11.94 -2.26 7.76
N ASN A 138 11.57 -1.14 8.35
CA ASN A 138 11.40 -1.04 9.81
C ASN A 138 10.25 -1.90 10.36
N ASN A 139 9.29 -2.31 9.54
CA ASN A 139 8.18 -3.16 9.96
C ASN A 139 8.47 -4.66 9.81
N GLY A 140 9.16 -5.07 8.74
CA GLY A 140 9.40 -6.50 8.45
C GLY A 140 10.54 -6.77 7.47
N GLY A 141 11.55 -5.88 7.45
CA GLY A 141 12.78 -6.06 6.69
C GLY A 141 12.63 -5.87 5.18
N HIS A 142 13.75 -6.03 4.48
CA HIS A 142 13.79 -5.97 3.02
C HIS A 142 12.88 -7.01 2.36
N HIS A 143 12.71 -8.18 3.00
CA HIS A 143 11.77 -9.19 2.50
C HIS A 143 10.36 -8.61 2.40
N GLN A 144 9.85 -7.95 3.46
CA GLN A 144 8.53 -7.32 3.45
C GLN A 144 8.43 -6.22 2.39
N PHE A 145 9.44 -5.37 2.26
CA PHE A 145 9.47 -4.31 1.25
C PHE A 145 9.27 -4.87 -0.16
N PHE A 146 9.99 -5.91 -0.55
CA PHE A 146 9.84 -6.51 -1.87
C PHE A 146 8.60 -7.40 -2.02
N TYR A 147 8.11 -8.00 -0.94
CA TYR A 147 6.90 -8.81 -0.93
C TYR A 147 5.63 -7.95 -1.11
N ASN A 148 5.60 -6.75 -0.56
CA ASN A 148 4.46 -5.84 -0.61
C ASN A 148 4.39 -5.08 -1.95
N SER A 149 3.25 -4.38 -2.17
CA SER A 149 3.07 -3.49 -3.33
C SER A 149 4.11 -2.37 -3.37
N THR A 150 4.54 -1.92 -2.21
CA THR A 150 5.60 -0.92 -1.99
C THR A 150 6.91 -1.26 -2.69
N GLY A 151 7.23 -2.54 -2.91
CA GLY A 151 8.41 -2.93 -3.69
C GLY A 151 8.46 -2.36 -5.11
N ILE A 152 7.38 -1.81 -5.66
CA ILE A 152 7.38 -1.16 -6.97
C ILE A 152 8.27 0.10 -7.01
N VAL A 153 8.54 0.73 -5.86
CA VAL A 153 9.30 1.98 -5.78
C VAL A 153 10.82 1.78 -5.59
N TRP A 154 11.33 0.55 -5.68
CA TRP A 154 12.70 0.23 -5.30
C TRP A 154 13.79 1.02 -6.07
N GLU A 155 13.60 1.27 -7.38
CA GLU A 155 14.54 2.07 -8.18
C GLU A 155 14.55 3.53 -7.73
N ASP A 156 13.38 4.10 -7.49
CA ASP A 156 13.25 5.48 -7.01
C ASP A 156 13.78 5.62 -5.58
N ALA A 157 13.57 4.63 -4.72
CA ALA A 157 14.16 4.62 -3.38
C ALA A 157 15.70 4.62 -3.46
N LEU A 158 16.29 3.75 -4.27
CA LEU A 158 17.74 3.69 -4.47
C LEU A 158 18.30 5.00 -5.05
N ALA A 159 17.64 5.54 -6.08
CA ALA A 159 18.04 6.79 -6.71
C ALA A 159 17.92 7.98 -5.75
N GLY A 160 16.84 8.00 -4.97
CA GLY A 160 16.60 9.01 -3.95
C GLY A 160 17.63 8.97 -2.82
N LEU A 161 17.94 7.78 -2.29
CA LEU A 161 19.00 7.60 -1.29
C LEU A 161 20.34 8.16 -1.78
N ARG A 162 20.70 7.94 -3.05
CA ARG A 162 21.91 8.51 -3.67
C ARG A 162 21.82 10.04 -3.77
N LEU A 163 20.70 10.57 -4.27
CA LEU A 163 20.51 12.01 -4.44
C LEU A 163 20.58 12.74 -3.09
N PHE A 164 19.98 12.16 -2.05
CA PHE A 164 19.93 12.74 -0.70
C PHE A 164 21.19 12.50 0.13
N LYS A 165 22.25 11.95 -0.50
CA LYS A 165 23.55 11.69 0.14
C LYS A 165 23.49 10.64 1.26
N MET A 166 22.55 9.73 1.20
CA MET A 166 22.39 8.62 2.12
C MET A 166 23.15 7.40 1.61
N ASP A 167 24.43 7.56 1.30
CA ASP A 167 25.24 6.59 0.55
C ASP A 167 25.32 5.23 1.23
N THR A 168 25.43 5.18 2.56
CA THR A 168 25.46 3.90 3.31
C THR A 168 24.18 3.10 3.09
N LEU A 169 23.01 3.73 3.13
CA LEU A 169 21.72 3.08 2.90
C LEU A 169 21.53 2.71 1.43
N ALA A 170 22.00 3.56 0.52
CA ALA A 170 21.99 3.29 -0.91
C ALA A 170 22.87 2.07 -1.25
N ASP A 171 24.08 1.96 -0.68
CA ASP A 171 24.97 0.81 -0.86
C ASP A 171 24.36 -0.46 -0.26
N ASN A 172 23.69 -0.31 0.89
CA ASN A 172 22.97 -1.40 1.54
C ASN A 172 21.84 -1.94 0.64
N LEU A 173 20.93 -1.09 0.18
CA LEU A 173 19.83 -1.47 -0.73
C LEU A 173 20.37 -2.02 -2.05
N GLN A 174 21.41 -1.40 -2.64
CA GLN A 174 22.06 -1.89 -3.84
C GLN A 174 22.58 -3.32 -3.65
N SER A 175 23.19 -3.63 -2.50
CA SER A 175 23.71 -4.98 -2.23
C SER A 175 22.59 -6.03 -2.12
N VAL A 176 21.42 -5.65 -1.62
CA VAL A 176 20.23 -6.52 -1.61
C VAL A 176 19.74 -6.76 -3.04
N ILE A 177 19.64 -5.71 -3.85
CA ILE A 177 19.25 -5.84 -5.27
C ILE A 177 20.25 -6.74 -6.04
N GLU A 178 21.54 -6.60 -5.79
CA GLU A 178 22.57 -7.44 -6.41
C GLU A 178 22.46 -8.91 -5.99
N TYR A 179 22.13 -9.18 -4.74
CA TYR A 179 21.84 -10.53 -4.27
C TYR A 179 20.70 -11.18 -5.08
N PHE A 180 19.69 -10.38 -5.43
CA PHE A 180 18.57 -10.77 -6.30
C PHE A 180 18.89 -10.75 -7.80
N GLY A 181 20.14 -10.64 -8.20
CA GLY A 181 20.57 -10.70 -9.59
C GLY A 181 20.70 -9.34 -10.29
N GLY A 182 20.68 -8.25 -9.53
CA GLY A 182 20.92 -6.88 -10.04
C GLY A 182 19.68 -6.16 -10.56
N SER A 183 18.52 -6.82 -10.59
CA SER A 183 17.23 -6.22 -10.95
C SER A 183 16.09 -6.99 -10.30
N ILE A 184 15.08 -6.26 -9.86
CA ILE A 184 13.89 -6.83 -9.22
C ILE A 184 12.66 -6.41 -10.05
N PRO A 185 11.75 -7.33 -10.43
CA PRO A 185 10.57 -6.99 -11.22
C PRO A 185 9.68 -5.96 -10.53
N PHE A 186 9.10 -5.04 -11.32
CA PHE A 186 8.08 -4.11 -10.80
C PHE A 186 6.73 -4.79 -10.57
N ASP A 187 6.44 -5.86 -11.30
CA ASP A 187 5.25 -6.68 -11.07
C ASP A 187 5.36 -7.46 -9.78
N ARG A 188 4.33 -7.35 -8.93
CA ARG A 188 4.32 -7.96 -7.60
C ARG A 188 4.31 -9.49 -7.67
N ALA A 189 3.57 -10.08 -8.61
CA ALA A 189 3.49 -11.53 -8.73
C ALA A 189 4.83 -12.13 -9.20
N GLU A 190 5.54 -11.43 -10.08
CA GLU A 190 6.89 -11.82 -10.50
C GLU A 190 7.87 -11.70 -9.32
N ARG A 191 7.79 -10.63 -8.50
CA ARG A 191 8.61 -10.53 -7.26
C ARG A 191 8.35 -11.67 -6.30
N TRP A 192 7.08 -12.05 -6.10
CA TRP A 192 6.74 -13.20 -5.23
C TRP A 192 7.36 -14.50 -5.71
N THR A 193 7.39 -14.75 -7.01
CA THR A 193 8.03 -15.95 -7.55
C THR A 193 9.52 -16.00 -7.17
N ILE A 194 10.22 -14.88 -7.29
CA ILE A 194 11.64 -14.77 -6.91
C ILE A 194 11.83 -14.98 -5.41
N LEU A 195 10.99 -14.34 -4.58
CA LEU A 195 11.10 -14.46 -3.12
C LEU A 195 10.78 -15.86 -2.62
N GLN A 196 9.78 -16.55 -3.20
CA GLN A 196 9.39 -17.91 -2.82
C GLN A 196 10.46 -18.95 -3.11
N ASP A 197 11.22 -18.78 -4.19
CA ASP A 197 12.34 -19.67 -4.51
C ASP A 197 13.43 -19.65 -3.42
N TRP A 198 13.44 -18.60 -2.60
CA TRP A 198 14.47 -18.34 -1.58
C TRP A 198 13.98 -18.43 -0.13
N GLU A 199 12.66 -18.55 0.11
CA GLU A 199 12.09 -18.68 1.47
C GLU A 199 12.62 -19.88 2.28
N ASN A 200 13.33 -20.81 1.65
CA ASN A 200 13.90 -21.98 2.28
C ASN A 200 15.45 -21.88 2.48
N GLU A 201 16.04 -20.76 2.16
CA GLU A 201 17.50 -20.59 2.27
C GLU A 201 17.85 -19.85 3.59
N GLU A 202 18.36 -20.59 4.58
CA GLU A 202 18.81 -20.02 5.85
C GLU A 202 19.86 -18.91 5.63
N GLU A 203 20.71 -19.05 4.61
CA GLU A 203 21.70 -18.05 4.22
C GLU A 203 21.09 -16.72 3.76
N LEU A 204 19.90 -16.74 3.12
CA LEU A 204 19.19 -15.54 2.71
C LEU A 204 18.73 -14.73 3.92
N PHE A 205 18.10 -15.39 4.89
CA PHE A 205 17.62 -14.70 6.08
C PHE A 205 18.79 -14.10 6.87
N ASP A 206 19.86 -14.84 7.06
CA ASP A 206 21.10 -14.33 7.68
C ASP A 206 21.71 -13.13 6.91
N PHE A 207 21.57 -13.09 5.61
CA PHE A 207 22.02 -11.97 4.79
C PHE A 207 21.08 -10.76 4.96
N LEU A 208 19.76 -10.96 4.84
CA LEU A 208 18.77 -9.88 4.95
C LEU A 208 18.77 -9.27 6.34
N ASP A 209 18.83 -10.06 7.42
CA ASP A 209 18.88 -9.56 8.79
C ASP A 209 20.02 -8.55 8.99
N LYS A 210 21.22 -8.84 8.45
CA LYS A 210 22.35 -7.91 8.50
C LYS A 210 22.12 -6.63 7.71
N LYS A 211 21.31 -6.70 6.63
CA LYS A 211 20.95 -5.55 5.81
C LYS A 211 19.85 -4.72 6.45
N ASP A 212 18.94 -5.37 7.14
CA ASP A 212 17.87 -4.74 7.91
C ASP A 212 18.44 -3.95 9.10
N ASP A 213 19.43 -4.52 9.81
CA ASP A 213 20.13 -3.85 10.92
C ASP A 213 20.72 -2.48 10.49
N VAL A 214 21.25 -2.36 9.28
CA VAL A 214 21.78 -1.09 8.77
C VAL A 214 20.69 -0.01 8.67
N VAL A 215 19.46 -0.43 8.33
CA VAL A 215 18.31 0.48 8.25
C VAL A 215 17.77 0.81 9.64
N TYR A 216 17.72 -0.17 10.54
CA TYR A 216 17.27 0.02 11.93
C TYR A 216 18.15 0.98 12.73
N GLU A 217 19.44 1.03 12.40
CA GLU A 217 20.40 1.94 13.04
C GLU A 217 20.35 3.38 12.49
N TYR A 218 19.55 3.62 11.41
CA TYR A 218 19.44 4.93 10.81
C TYR A 218 18.65 5.91 11.70
N ASP A 219 19.17 7.11 11.89
CA ASP A 219 18.68 8.11 12.84
C ASP A 219 17.70 9.15 12.24
N GLY A 220 17.39 9.07 10.94
CA GLY A 220 16.38 9.91 10.28
C GLY A 220 16.81 11.35 9.98
N ILE A 221 18.12 11.64 9.92
CA ILE A 221 18.60 13.02 9.78
C ILE A 221 18.79 13.46 8.32
N TYR A 222 19.19 12.55 7.44
CA TYR A 222 19.74 12.96 6.13
C TYR A 222 18.68 13.39 5.11
N GLU A 223 17.48 12.82 5.10
CA GLU A 223 16.39 13.28 4.25
C GLU A 223 15.95 14.70 4.64
N ASP A 224 15.90 15.00 5.95
CA ASP A 224 15.58 16.33 6.46
C ASP A 224 16.60 17.36 5.99
N ILE A 225 17.88 17.03 6.04
CA ILE A 225 18.96 17.91 5.60
C ILE A 225 18.77 18.26 4.12
N PHE A 226 18.58 17.28 3.23
CA PHE A 226 18.42 17.52 1.81
C PHE A 226 17.18 18.36 1.50
N VAL A 227 16.04 18.03 2.15
CA VAL A 227 14.78 18.75 1.96
C VAL A 227 14.90 20.21 2.41
N HIS A 228 15.55 20.47 3.55
CA HIS A 228 15.76 21.84 4.06
C HIS A 228 16.81 22.64 3.26
N GLU A 229 17.78 21.99 2.64
CA GLU A 229 18.76 22.63 1.76
C GLU A 229 18.18 22.98 0.39
N HIS A 230 17.13 22.25 -0.07
CA HIS A 230 16.50 22.39 -1.38
C HIS A 230 14.96 22.49 -1.31
N PRO A 231 14.40 23.37 -0.45
CA PRO A 231 12.95 23.39 -0.19
C PRO A 231 12.12 23.71 -1.43
N GLU A 232 12.68 24.43 -2.40
CA GLU A 232 12.01 24.78 -3.67
C GLU A 232 11.67 23.55 -4.53
N LEU A 233 12.32 22.39 -4.32
CA LEU A 233 12.05 21.13 -5.01
C LEU A 233 10.84 20.39 -4.42
N PHE A 234 10.39 20.79 -3.23
CA PHE A 234 9.35 20.10 -2.47
C PHE A 234 8.07 20.91 -2.29
N VAL A 235 7.99 22.12 -2.88
CA VAL A 235 6.76 22.92 -2.84
C VAL A 235 5.61 22.19 -3.54
N PHE A 236 4.39 22.37 -3.01
CA PHE A 236 3.19 21.79 -3.58
C PHE A 236 2.04 22.78 -3.52
N ASP A 237 1.21 22.82 -4.57
CA ASP A 237 -0.06 23.54 -4.57
C ASP A 237 -1.07 22.72 -5.40
N GLY A 238 -1.97 22.05 -4.72
CA GLY A 238 -2.88 21.14 -5.39
C GLY A 238 -3.91 20.48 -4.48
N SER A 239 -4.71 19.61 -5.10
CA SER A 239 -5.72 18.84 -4.38
C SER A 239 -5.46 17.34 -4.55
N TYR A 240 -5.63 16.61 -3.46
CA TYR A 240 -5.53 15.16 -3.43
C TYR A 240 -6.65 14.58 -2.57
N LYS A 241 -6.83 13.26 -2.64
CA LYS A 241 -7.89 12.57 -1.89
C LYS A 241 -7.31 11.87 -0.68
N VAL A 242 -7.98 12.04 0.46
CA VAL A 242 -7.66 11.33 1.71
C VAL A 242 -8.86 10.49 2.15
N PRO A 243 -8.68 9.35 2.84
CA PRO A 243 -9.79 8.62 3.44
C PRO A 243 -10.61 9.50 4.39
N GLU A 244 -11.93 9.20 4.49
CA GLU A 244 -12.80 9.84 5.50
C GLU A 244 -12.46 9.34 6.91
#